data_570586f5016c0cf565461c0eb6c5e559
#
_entry.id   570586f5016c0cf565461c0eb6c5e559
#
_cell.length_a   1.000
_cell.length_b   1.000
_cell.length_c   1.000
_cell.angle_alpha   90.00
_cell.angle_beta   90.00
_cell.angle_gamma   90.00
#
_symmetry.space_group_name_H-M   'P 1'
#
loop_
_entity.id
_entity.type
_entity.pdbx_description
1 polymer ?
#
loop_
_entity_poly.entity_id
_entity_poly.type
_entity_poly.pdbx_seq_one_letter_code
_entity_poly.pdbx_strand_id
1 'polypeptide(L)'
;MKLAIDGGQKAKTTPNFPMYPGGYEIGDLEKQAVIDVINDKYLFRYYGPENVESRVKKFEEEFAALTGVKYGLATNSCTSALISSLIALGVGPGDEVIVPGYTFFASCACIVAAKAVP
;
A
#
# COMPACT_ATOMS: atom_id res chain seq x y z
N MET A 1 3.00 -41.86 12.45
CA MET A 1 3.63 -40.53 12.70
C MET A 1 2.66 -39.70 13.53
N LYS A 2 3.10 -39.15 14.67
CA LYS A 2 2.22 -38.40 15.57
C LYS A 2 2.18 -36.94 15.10
N LEU A 3 0.98 -36.37 14.92
CA LEU A 3 0.85 -34.97 14.52
C LEU A 3 1.32 -34.00 15.60
N ALA A 4 1.78 -32.81 15.24
CA ALA A 4 2.25 -31.81 16.20
C ALA A 4 1.15 -31.37 17.18
N ILE A 5 -0.12 -31.32 16.73
CA ILE A 5 -1.29 -31.01 17.57
C ILE A 5 -1.52 -32.10 18.65
N ASP A 6 -1.11 -33.34 18.39
CA ASP A 6 -1.20 -34.47 19.31
C ASP A 6 0.09 -34.66 20.14
N GLY A 7 0.98 -33.67 20.14
CA GLY A 7 2.26 -33.70 20.86
C GLY A 7 3.39 -34.36 20.05
N GLY A 8 3.30 -34.48 18.73
CA GLY A 8 4.39 -34.85 17.83
C GLY A 8 5.36 -33.70 17.61
N GLN A 9 6.45 -33.97 16.89
CA GLN A 9 7.46 -32.96 16.57
C GLN A 9 6.87 -31.92 15.62
N LYS A 10 7.08 -30.63 15.91
CA LYS A 10 6.70 -29.52 15.02
C LYS A 10 7.61 -29.49 13.80
N ALA A 11 7.06 -29.29 12.63
CA ALA A 11 7.82 -29.14 11.39
C ALA A 11 8.69 -27.86 11.40
N LYS A 12 8.24 -26.82 12.11
CA LYS A 12 8.98 -25.57 12.31
C LYS A 12 9.16 -25.29 13.79
N THR A 13 10.41 -25.16 14.22
CA THR A 13 10.79 -24.88 15.61
C THR A 13 11.28 -23.44 15.83
N THR A 14 11.61 -22.73 14.75
CA THR A 14 12.01 -21.31 14.80
C THR A 14 10.79 -20.40 14.88
N PRO A 15 10.86 -19.25 15.56
CA PRO A 15 9.80 -18.26 15.54
C PRO A 15 9.45 -17.81 14.11
N ASN A 16 8.20 -17.46 13.88
CA ASN A 16 7.81 -16.82 12.63
C ASN A 16 8.30 -15.38 12.63
N PHE A 17 8.65 -14.87 11.45
CA PHE A 17 8.86 -13.44 11.29
C PHE A 17 7.57 -12.68 11.64
N PRO A 18 7.69 -11.45 12.18
CA PRO A 18 6.53 -10.59 12.42
C PRO A 18 5.74 -10.37 11.12
N MET A 19 4.42 -10.27 11.24
CA MET A 19 3.54 -10.05 10.07
C MET A 19 3.69 -8.65 9.45
N TYR A 20 4.32 -7.72 10.14
CA TYR A 20 4.52 -6.33 9.72
C TYR A 20 5.98 -5.89 9.92
N PRO A 21 6.91 -6.49 9.17
CA PRO A 21 8.33 -6.20 9.34
C PRO A 21 8.65 -4.72 9.11
N GLY A 22 7.98 -4.04 8.18
CA GLY A 22 8.21 -2.61 7.90
C GLY A 22 7.97 -1.69 9.10
N GLY A 23 7.08 -2.04 10.02
CA GLY A 23 6.89 -1.27 11.25
C GLY A 23 8.09 -1.28 12.19
N TYR A 24 8.95 -2.29 12.11
CA TYR A 24 10.18 -2.39 12.90
C TYR A 24 11.34 -1.56 12.32
N GLU A 25 11.24 -1.14 11.06
CA GLU A 25 12.23 -0.30 10.39
C GLU A 25 12.04 1.20 10.69
N ILE A 26 10.92 1.58 11.34
CA ILE A 26 10.64 2.97 11.70
C ILE A 26 11.61 3.41 12.80
N GLY A 27 12.52 4.29 12.45
CA GLY A 27 13.56 4.83 13.30
C GLY A 27 13.44 6.34 13.52
N ASP A 28 14.55 6.95 13.86
CA ASP A 28 14.60 8.39 14.15
C ASP A 28 14.52 9.23 12.88
N LEU A 29 14.94 8.70 11.72
CA LEU A 29 14.80 9.39 10.43
C LEU A 29 13.34 9.57 10.05
N GLU A 30 12.52 8.53 10.20
CA GLU A 30 11.09 8.59 9.91
C GLU A 30 10.35 9.50 10.89
N LYS A 31 10.71 9.44 12.18
CA LYS A 31 10.14 10.34 13.19
C LYS A 31 10.46 11.81 12.87
N GLN A 32 11.71 12.10 12.51
CA GLN A 32 12.12 13.47 12.16
C GLN A 32 11.37 13.94 10.90
N ALA A 33 11.25 13.08 9.87
CA ALA A 33 10.54 13.42 8.65
C ALA A 33 9.07 13.79 8.92
N VAL A 34 8.40 13.09 9.85
CA VAL A 34 7.02 13.44 10.27
C VAL A 34 6.98 14.76 11.01
N ILE A 35 7.92 15.00 11.93
CA ILE A 35 8.05 16.27 12.67
C ILE A 35 8.25 17.44 11.69
N ASP A 36 9.11 17.27 10.70
CA ASP A 36 9.38 18.30 9.68
C ASP A 36 8.11 18.65 8.90
N VAL A 37 7.33 17.65 8.45
CA VAL A 37 6.05 17.89 7.75
C VAL A 37 5.08 18.71 8.60
N ILE A 38 5.00 18.43 9.92
CA ILE A 38 4.13 19.16 10.85
C ILE A 38 4.64 20.61 11.02
N ASN A 39 5.95 20.81 11.18
CA ASN A 39 6.56 22.11 11.33
C ASN A 39 6.42 22.97 10.07
N ASP A 40 6.61 22.37 8.91
CA ASP A 40 6.50 22.98 7.60
C ASP A 40 5.04 23.31 7.24
N LYS A 41 4.07 22.71 7.94
CA LYS A 41 2.61 22.87 7.68
C LYS A 41 2.18 22.50 6.27
N TYR A 42 2.95 21.67 5.57
CA TYR A 42 2.66 21.19 4.23
C TYR A 42 1.98 19.82 4.30
N LEU A 43 0.72 19.83 4.73
CA LEU A 43 -0.08 18.60 4.97
C LEU A 43 -0.92 18.17 3.76
N PHE A 44 -1.03 19.02 2.74
CA PHE A 44 -1.85 18.75 1.58
C PHE A 44 -1.00 18.56 0.33
N ARG A 45 -1.35 17.55 -0.49
CA ARG A 45 -0.53 17.14 -1.66
C ARG A 45 -0.34 18.24 -2.70
N TYR A 46 -1.38 19.02 -2.97
CA TYR A 46 -1.44 19.86 -4.17
C TYR A 46 -1.07 21.32 -3.92
N TYR A 47 -1.16 21.79 -2.69
CA TYR A 47 -0.75 23.14 -2.31
C TYR A 47 -0.30 23.19 -0.85
N GLY A 48 0.60 24.11 -0.58
CA GLY A 48 1.19 24.33 0.73
C GLY A 48 1.99 25.62 0.76
N PRO A 49 2.80 25.84 1.79
CA PRO A 49 3.65 27.01 1.90
C PRO A 49 4.61 27.15 0.71
N GLU A 50 4.82 28.38 0.26
CA GLU A 50 5.85 28.69 -0.73
C GLU A 50 7.23 28.29 -0.22
N ASN A 51 8.10 27.84 -1.11
CA ASN A 51 9.49 27.42 -0.81
C ASN A 51 9.63 26.17 0.08
N VAL A 52 8.56 25.40 0.29
CA VAL A 52 8.61 24.10 0.94
C VAL A 52 8.29 23.01 -0.09
N GLU A 53 9.13 21.97 -0.13
CA GLU A 53 8.92 20.85 -1.05
C GLU A 53 7.86 19.89 -0.49
N SER A 54 6.89 19.50 -1.32
CA SER A 54 5.91 18.47 -0.97
C SER A 54 6.58 17.10 -0.80
N ARG A 55 6.51 16.52 0.39
CA ARG A 55 7.03 15.17 0.65
C ARG A 55 6.33 14.11 -0.20
N VAL A 56 5.04 14.28 -0.46
CA VAL A 56 4.28 13.37 -1.31
C VAL A 56 4.75 13.46 -2.76
N LYS A 57 4.96 14.66 -3.29
CA LYS A 57 5.49 14.84 -4.65
C LYS A 57 6.87 14.20 -4.80
N LYS A 58 7.75 14.43 -3.85
CA LYS A 58 9.09 13.83 -3.83
C LYS A 58 9.02 12.30 -3.81
N PHE A 59 8.16 11.72 -2.97
CA PHE A 59 7.93 10.28 -2.95
C PHE A 59 7.44 9.75 -4.32
N GLU A 60 6.49 10.42 -4.96
CA GLU A 60 5.97 10.03 -6.27
C GLU A 60 7.06 10.02 -7.34
N GLU A 61 7.92 11.04 -7.35
CA GLU A 61 9.05 11.17 -8.29
C GLU A 61 10.11 10.08 -8.05
N GLU A 62 10.51 9.87 -6.79
CA GLU A 62 11.49 8.84 -6.42
C GLU A 62 10.97 7.43 -6.71
N PHE A 63 9.71 7.16 -6.40
CA PHE A 63 9.08 5.87 -6.65
C PHE A 63 8.93 5.59 -8.15
N ALA A 64 8.54 6.59 -8.94
CA ALA A 64 8.47 6.46 -10.39
C ALA A 64 9.86 6.17 -10.99
N ALA A 65 10.90 6.86 -10.52
CA ALA A 65 12.28 6.61 -10.93
C ALA A 65 12.76 5.20 -10.55
N LEU A 66 12.48 4.76 -9.31
CA LEU A 66 12.86 3.43 -8.82
C LEU A 66 12.21 2.29 -9.63
N THR A 67 10.95 2.46 -10.01
CA THR A 67 10.18 1.45 -10.76
C THR A 67 10.31 1.57 -12.28
N GLY A 68 10.95 2.64 -12.78
CA GLY A 68 11.14 2.89 -14.21
C GLY A 68 9.87 3.30 -14.94
N VAL A 69 8.84 3.77 -14.22
CA VAL A 69 7.60 4.28 -14.82
C VAL A 69 7.65 5.80 -14.97
N LYS A 70 6.83 6.33 -15.87
CA LYS A 70 6.81 7.78 -16.16
C LYS A 70 6.16 8.60 -15.05
N TYR A 71 5.16 8.03 -14.39
CA TYR A 71 4.37 8.72 -13.37
C TYR A 71 4.10 7.81 -12.17
N GLY A 72 4.13 8.37 -10.98
CA GLY A 72 3.66 7.78 -9.74
C GLY A 72 2.57 8.65 -9.13
N LEU A 73 1.57 8.04 -8.52
CA LEU A 73 0.53 8.72 -7.75
C LEU A 73 0.38 8.05 -6.40
N ALA A 74 0.66 8.79 -5.34
CA ALA A 74 0.45 8.31 -3.99
C ALA A 74 -1.01 8.41 -3.58
N THR A 75 -1.51 7.34 -2.98
CA THR A 75 -2.86 7.27 -2.41
C THR A 75 -2.78 6.92 -0.92
N ASN A 76 -3.86 7.13 -0.19
CA ASN A 76 -3.91 6.87 1.24
C ASN A 76 -3.97 5.38 1.62
N SER A 77 -4.16 4.50 0.66
CA SER A 77 -4.21 3.05 0.88
C SER A 77 -4.02 2.25 -0.42
N CYS A 78 -3.59 1.00 -0.28
CA CYS A 78 -3.56 0.05 -1.40
C CYS A 78 -4.95 -0.15 -2.02
N THR A 79 -6.01 -0.20 -1.22
CA THR A 79 -7.39 -0.30 -1.71
C THR A 79 -7.75 0.88 -2.61
N SER A 80 -7.42 2.11 -2.19
CA SER A 80 -7.65 3.31 -3.01
C SER A 80 -6.83 3.28 -4.31
N ALA A 81 -5.59 2.78 -4.27
CA ALA A 81 -4.76 2.61 -5.45
C ALA A 81 -5.41 1.65 -6.45
N LEU A 82 -5.89 0.50 -5.97
CA LEU A 82 -6.55 -0.50 -6.81
C LEU A 82 -7.84 0.04 -7.44
N ILE A 83 -8.70 0.69 -6.64
CA ILE A 83 -9.94 1.31 -7.15
C ILE A 83 -9.62 2.37 -8.22
N SER A 84 -8.68 3.28 -7.94
CA SER A 84 -8.28 4.32 -8.88
C SER A 84 -7.72 3.74 -10.17
N SER A 85 -6.95 2.67 -10.09
CA SER A 85 -6.40 1.98 -11.27
C SER A 85 -7.49 1.37 -12.14
N LEU A 86 -8.47 0.68 -11.55
CA LEU A 86 -9.60 0.11 -12.29
C LEU A 86 -10.42 1.18 -12.99
N ILE A 87 -10.75 2.27 -12.28
CA ILE A 87 -11.51 3.40 -12.85
C ILE A 87 -10.71 4.07 -13.97
N ALA A 88 -9.41 4.28 -13.79
CA ALA A 88 -8.53 4.88 -14.80
C ALA A 88 -8.43 4.05 -16.09
N LEU A 89 -8.57 2.72 -15.98
CA LEU A 89 -8.65 1.78 -17.09
C LEU A 89 -10.03 1.71 -17.75
N GLY A 90 -11.03 2.43 -17.22
CA GLY A 90 -12.39 2.45 -17.72
C GLY A 90 -13.26 1.30 -17.24
N VAL A 91 -12.78 0.52 -16.25
CA VAL A 91 -13.55 -0.59 -15.66
C VAL A 91 -14.73 -0.05 -14.86
N GLY A 92 -15.93 -0.58 -15.11
CA GLY A 92 -17.17 -0.11 -14.48
C GLY A 92 -18.35 -1.06 -14.63
N PRO A 93 -19.58 -0.55 -14.57
CA PRO A 93 -20.79 -1.37 -14.63
C PRO A 93 -20.86 -2.22 -15.89
N GLY A 94 -21.06 -3.53 -15.72
CA GLY A 94 -21.15 -4.49 -16.82
C GLY A 94 -19.83 -5.18 -17.20
N ASP A 95 -18.71 -4.69 -16.65
CA ASP A 95 -17.41 -5.34 -16.83
C ASP A 95 -17.20 -6.47 -15.83
N GLU A 96 -16.43 -7.48 -16.24
CA GLU A 96 -16.01 -8.61 -15.41
C GLU A 96 -14.49 -8.52 -15.20
N VAL A 97 -14.03 -8.73 -13.97
CA VAL A 97 -12.60 -8.66 -13.61
C VAL A 97 -12.19 -9.95 -12.91
N ILE A 98 -11.26 -10.67 -13.52
CA ILE A 98 -10.72 -11.91 -12.93
C ILE A 98 -9.85 -11.55 -11.72
N VAL A 99 -10.13 -12.20 -10.60
CA VAL A 99 -9.40 -12.02 -9.34
C VAL A 99 -9.05 -13.38 -8.73
N PRO A 100 -7.88 -13.54 -8.09
CA PRO A 100 -7.53 -14.79 -7.41
C PRO A 100 -8.53 -15.14 -6.29
N GLY A 101 -8.95 -16.41 -6.19
CA GLY A 101 -9.84 -16.87 -5.13
C GLY A 101 -9.22 -16.89 -3.73
N TYR A 102 -7.88 -16.83 -3.64
CA TYR A 102 -7.12 -16.69 -2.39
C TYR A 102 -6.25 -15.43 -2.46
N THR A 103 -6.74 -14.37 -1.87
CA THR A 103 -6.07 -13.06 -1.86
C THR A 103 -6.58 -12.20 -0.70
N PHE A 104 -5.94 -11.07 -0.46
CA PHE A 104 -6.45 -10.08 0.48
C PHE A 104 -7.79 -9.50 -0.03
N PHE A 105 -8.73 -9.28 0.87
CA PHE A 105 -10.10 -8.83 0.55
C PHE A 105 -10.16 -7.62 -0.38
N ALA A 106 -9.22 -6.68 -0.27
CA ALA A 106 -9.18 -5.49 -1.11
C ALA A 106 -9.12 -5.80 -2.62
N SER A 107 -8.54 -6.94 -3.01
CA SER A 107 -8.46 -7.35 -4.42
C SER A 107 -9.84 -7.61 -5.04
N CYS A 108 -10.78 -8.11 -4.26
CA CYS A 108 -12.18 -8.29 -4.68
C CYS A 108 -13.00 -7.01 -4.44
N ALA A 109 -12.83 -6.38 -3.27
CA ALA A 109 -13.58 -5.19 -2.88
C ALA A 109 -13.38 -4.01 -3.83
N CYS A 110 -12.17 -3.83 -4.40
CA CYS A 110 -11.91 -2.76 -5.36
C CYS A 110 -12.71 -2.93 -6.66
N ILE A 111 -12.96 -4.16 -7.10
CA ILE A 111 -13.78 -4.47 -8.30
C ILE A 111 -15.23 -4.08 -8.05
N VAL A 112 -15.77 -4.48 -6.90
CA VAL A 112 -17.14 -4.12 -6.47
C VAL A 112 -17.28 -2.60 -6.32
N ALA A 113 -16.26 -1.93 -5.75
CA ALA A 113 -16.25 -0.48 -5.61
C ALA A 113 -16.21 0.26 -6.98
N ALA A 114 -15.57 -0.32 -7.98
CA ALA A 114 -15.63 0.14 -9.37
C ALA A 114 -16.97 -0.20 -10.06
N LYS A 115 -17.91 -0.84 -9.36
CA LYS A 115 -19.21 -1.32 -9.86
C LYS A 115 -19.11 -2.40 -10.95
N ALA A 116 -17.97 -3.08 -11.02
CA ALA A 116 -17.75 -4.25 -11.88
C ALA A 116 -18.02 -5.56 -11.12
N VAL A 117 -18.02 -6.68 -11.83
CA VAL A 117 -18.28 -8.02 -11.31
C VAL A 117 -16.95 -8.76 -11.11
N PRO A 118 -16.59 -9.20 -9.87
CA PRO A 118 -15.41 -10.00 -9.63
C PRO A 118 -15.61 -11.47 -9.98
#